data_e6eccdb90d978c2be0aa4e3e11c9322b
#
_entry.id   e6eccdb90d978c2be0aa4e3e11c9322b
#
_cell.length_a   1.000
_cell.length_b   1.000
_cell.length_c   1.000
_cell.angle_alpha   90.00
_cell.angle_beta   90.00
_cell.angle_gamma   90.00
#
_symmetry.space_group_name_H-M   'P 1'
#
loop_
_entity.id
_entity.type
_entity.pdbx_description
1 polymer ?
#
loop_
_entity_poly.entity_id
_entity_poly.type
_entity_poly.pdbx_seq_one_letter_code
_entity_poly.pdbx_strand_id
1 'polypeptide(L)'
;MRSAGGVAVTPIRVGLLGCGVVGTQVARLLLENAEDLAARVGAPLELAGIAVRRRDRRRDPAVPPHLITTDAAALVRDVDVVVEVVGGIEPARTLLLDAMEHGASVVTANKALLAEDGPTLYEAAAKHGVDLYFEAAVAGAIPIVRPVRESLAGDRVLRVLGIVNGTTNYVLDQMDSTGAGFDEAVEQAQSL
;
A
#
# COMPACT_ATOMS: atom_id res chain seq x y z
N MET A 1 36.41 18.06 -23.35
CA MET A 1 35.04 17.82 -22.89
C MET A 1 34.62 16.43 -23.37
N ARG A 2 34.64 15.44 -22.47
CA ARG A 2 34.11 14.10 -22.80
C ARG A 2 32.64 14.12 -22.42
N SER A 3 31.75 14.02 -23.42
CA SER A 3 30.32 13.76 -23.24
C SER A 3 30.18 12.43 -22.46
N ALA A 4 29.76 12.51 -21.21
CA ALA A 4 29.34 11.32 -20.49
C ALA A 4 28.07 10.80 -21.16
N GLY A 5 28.20 9.73 -21.91
CA GLY A 5 27.05 8.96 -22.39
C GLY A 5 26.29 8.43 -21.18
N GLY A 6 25.22 9.13 -20.80
CA GLY A 6 24.31 8.67 -19.75
C GLY A 6 23.71 7.34 -20.21
N VAL A 7 23.95 6.30 -19.46
CA VAL A 7 23.21 5.04 -19.61
C VAL A 7 21.75 5.39 -19.35
N ALA A 8 20.88 5.19 -20.35
CA ALA A 8 19.46 5.39 -20.16
C ALA A 8 18.96 4.41 -19.07
N VAL A 9 18.60 4.95 -17.92
CA VAL A 9 18.06 4.15 -16.81
C VAL A 9 16.64 3.73 -17.19
N THR A 10 16.38 2.45 -17.22
CA THR A 10 15.04 1.91 -17.49
C THR A 10 14.08 2.36 -16.39
N PRO A 11 12.92 2.94 -16.72
CA PRO A 11 11.92 3.30 -15.74
C PRO A 11 11.40 2.08 -14.97
N ILE A 12 11.13 2.26 -13.69
CA ILE A 12 10.40 1.28 -12.87
C ILE A 12 8.91 1.51 -13.12
N ARG A 13 8.23 0.51 -13.64
CA ARG A 13 6.81 0.56 -13.99
C ARG A 13 5.95 0.22 -12.78
N VAL A 14 5.03 1.10 -12.42
CA VAL A 14 4.15 0.98 -11.27
C VAL A 14 2.71 0.77 -11.72
N GLY A 15 2.09 -0.32 -11.30
CA GLY A 15 0.66 -0.58 -11.44
C GLY A 15 -0.09 -0.28 -10.16
N LEU A 16 -1.19 0.46 -10.24
CA LEU A 16 -2.00 0.83 -9.08
C LEU A 16 -3.33 0.06 -9.11
N LEU A 17 -3.60 -0.71 -8.07
CA LEU A 17 -4.88 -1.37 -7.86
C LEU A 17 -5.76 -0.52 -6.93
N GLY A 18 -6.75 0.15 -7.51
CA GLY A 18 -7.69 1.03 -6.82
C GLY A 18 -7.41 2.52 -7.05
N CYS A 19 -8.49 3.29 -7.20
CA CYS A 19 -8.48 4.74 -7.38
C CYS A 19 -9.57 5.37 -6.51
N GLY A 20 -9.55 5.05 -5.22
CA GLY A 20 -10.30 5.71 -4.16
C GLY A 20 -9.52 6.90 -3.59
N VAL A 21 -9.80 7.29 -2.35
CA VAL A 21 -9.09 8.39 -1.68
C VAL A 21 -7.59 8.15 -1.66
N VAL A 22 -7.15 7.00 -1.17
CA VAL A 22 -5.72 6.66 -1.06
C VAL A 22 -5.08 6.51 -2.44
N GLY A 23 -5.69 5.73 -3.34
CA GLY A 23 -5.14 5.51 -4.68
C GLY A 23 -5.00 6.79 -5.51
N THR A 24 -5.92 7.74 -5.36
CA THR A 24 -5.79 9.06 -5.98
C THR A 24 -4.57 9.82 -5.47
N GLN A 25 -4.28 9.77 -4.17
CA GLN A 25 -3.10 10.44 -3.61
C GLN A 25 -1.80 9.74 -4.04
N VAL A 26 -1.79 8.41 -4.14
CA VAL A 26 -0.65 7.67 -4.69
C VAL A 26 -0.38 8.07 -6.14
N ALA A 27 -1.43 8.12 -6.98
CA ALA A 27 -1.30 8.55 -8.36
C ALA A 27 -0.76 10.00 -8.47
N ARG A 28 -1.29 10.93 -7.66
CA ARG A 28 -0.78 12.29 -7.59
C ARG A 28 0.71 12.34 -7.22
N LEU A 29 1.09 11.63 -6.16
CA LEU A 29 2.47 11.59 -5.69
C LEU A 29 3.43 11.13 -6.80
N LEU A 30 3.08 10.07 -7.51
CA LEU A 30 3.89 9.53 -8.60
C LEU A 30 3.98 10.48 -9.80
N LEU A 31 2.91 11.22 -10.10
CA LEU A 31 2.85 12.12 -11.25
C LEU A 31 3.41 13.52 -10.95
N GLU A 32 3.07 14.08 -9.79
CA GLU A 32 3.45 15.45 -9.44
C GLU A 32 4.88 15.57 -8.89
N ASN A 33 5.40 14.49 -8.24
CA ASN A 33 6.73 14.48 -7.64
C ASN A 33 7.71 13.55 -8.39
N ALA A 34 7.47 13.29 -9.67
CA ALA A 34 8.23 12.32 -10.46
C ALA A 34 9.74 12.55 -10.44
N GLU A 35 10.20 13.81 -10.55
CA GLU A 35 11.62 14.16 -10.56
C GLU A 35 12.29 13.92 -9.19
N ASP A 36 11.64 14.32 -8.09
CA ASP A 36 12.15 14.10 -6.73
C ASP A 36 12.20 12.61 -6.39
N LEU A 37 11.16 11.87 -6.76
CA LEU A 37 11.13 10.41 -6.58
C LEU A 37 12.23 9.73 -7.40
N ALA A 38 12.41 10.11 -8.66
CA ALA A 38 13.47 9.56 -9.51
C ALA A 38 14.86 9.83 -8.94
N ALA A 39 15.09 11.03 -8.40
CA ALA A 39 16.37 11.38 -7.76
C ALA A 39 16.64 10.52 -6.51
N ARG A 40 15.63 10.21 -5.72
CA ARG A 40 15.74 9.39 -4.50
C ARG A 40 15.92 7.90 -4.81
N VAL A 41 15.22 7.40 -5.82
CA VAL A 41 15.22 5.98 -6.22
C VAL A 41 16.41 5.65 -7.11
N GLY A 42 16.92 6.63 -7.86
CA GLY A 42 17.96 6.45 -8.86
C GLY A 42 17.44 6.00 -10.23
N ALA A 43 16.11 5.90 -10.39
CA ALA A 43 15.44 5.55 -11.64
C ALA A 43 14.08 6.27 -11.73
N PRO A 44 13.59 6.63 -12.94
CA PRO A 44 12.25 7.15 -13.11
C PRO A 44 11.19 6.15 -12.64
N LEU A 45 10.13 6.64 -11.98
CA LEU A 45 8.95 5.85 -11.66
C LEU A 45 7.85 6.19 -12.67
N GLU A 46 7.38 5.21 -13.41
CA GLU A 46 6.32 5.37 -14.42
C GLU A 46 5.02 4.75 -13.90
N LEU A 47 3.97 5.54 -13.73
CA LEU A 47 2.64 5.02 -13.45
C LEU A 47 2.07 4.41 -14.74
N ALA A 48 2.23 3.10 -14.92
CA ALA A 48 1.85 2.37 -16.13
C ALA A 48 0.33 2.22 -16.29
N GLY A 49 -0.41 2.15 -15.17
CA GLY A 49 -1.86 2.04 -15.21
C GLY A 49 -2.49 2.01 -13.84
N ILE A 50 -3.81 2.22 -13.82
CA ILE A 50 -4.64 2.22 -12.60
C ILE A 50 -5.84 1.31 -12.83
N ALA A 51 -5.85 0.15 -12.19
CA ALA A 51 -6.96 -0.78 -12.31
C ALA A 51 -8.12 -0.40 -11.40
N VAL A 52 -9.32 -0.40 -11.94
CA VAL A 52 -10.56 -0.05 -11.24
C VAL A 52 -11.72 -0.94 -11.64
N ARG A 53 -12.70 -1.13 -10.77
CA ARG A 53 -13.91 -1.92 -11.08
C ARG A 53 -14.85 -1.23 -12.08
N ARG A 54 -14.95 0.09 -12.05
CA ARG A 54 -15.85 0.90 -12.91
C ARG A 54 -15.07 2.03 -13.55
N ARG A 55 -14.98 2.02 -14.89
CA ARG A 55 -14.25 3.03 -15.66
C ARG A 55 -14.99 4.36 -15.75
N ASP A 56 -16.31 4.32 -15.76
CA ASP A 56 -17.23 5.44 -15.94
C ASP A 56 -17.37 6.35 -14.70
N ARG A 57 -16.90 5.91 -13.53
CA ARG A 57 -16.97 6.73 -12.32
C ARG A 57 -16.09 7.99 -12.48
N ARG A 58 -16.66 9.16 -12.19
CA ARG A 58 -15.92 10.43 -12.12
C ARG A 58 -14.78 10.32 -11.09
N ARG A 59 -13.59 10.75 -11.50
CA ARG A 59 -12.38 10.74 -10.69
C ARG A 59 -11.78 12.13 -10.58
N ASP A 60 -10.80 12.25 -9.69
CA ASP A 60 -10.02 13.47 -9.54
C ASP A 60 -9.35 13.84 -10.88
N PRO A 61 -9.38 15.14 -11.29
CA PRO A 61 -8.75 15.60 -12.52
C PRO A 61 -7.24 15.33 -12.62
N ALA A 62 -6.56 15.16 -11.48
CA ALA A 62 -5.14 14.80 -11.44
C ALA A 62 -4.87 13.38 -11.92
N VAL A 63 -5.90 12.52 -12.05
CA VAL A 63 -5.78 11.15 -12.55
C VAL A 63 -6.04 11.14 -14.06
N PRO A 64 -5.00 10.89 -14.89
CA PRO A 64 -5.16 10.88 -16.35
C PRO A 64 -6.10 9.76 -16.80
N PRO A 65 -7.14 10.03 -17.59
CA PRO A 65 -8.13 9.02 -18.01
C PRO A 65 -7.53 7.86 -18.82
N HIS A 66 -6.43 8.09 -19.53
CA HIS A 66 -5.78 7.07 -20.35
C HIS A 66 -5.08 5.99 -19.52
N LEU A 67 -4.73 6.28 -18.25
CA LEU A 67 -4.15 5.30 -17.31
C LEU A 67 -5.19 4.37 -16.68
N ILE A 68 -6.48 4.66 -16.83
CA ILE A 68 -7.55 3.87 -16.22
C ILE A 68 -7.84 2.61 -17.04
N THR A 69 -7.73 1.47 -16.38
CA THR A 69 -8.11 0.16 -16.94
C THR A 69 -9.10 -0.58 -16.04
N THR A 70 -9.84 -1.50 -16.62
CA THR A 70 -10.64 -2.51 -15.88
C THR A 70 -9.99 -3.89 -15.91
N ASP A 71 -8.90 -4.03 -16.68
CA ASP A 71 -8.14 -5.27 -16.77
C ASP A 71 -6.97 -5.22 -15.75
N ALA A 72 -7.29 -5.59 -14.53
CA ALA A 72 -6.31 -5.65 -13.45
C ALA A 72 -5.30 -6.78 -13.66
N ALA A 73 -5.73 -7.92 -14.22
CA ALA A 73 -4.86 -9.06 -14.44
C ALA A 73 -3.77 -8.76 -15.49
N ALA A 74 -4.14 -8.11 -16.59
CA ALA A 74 -3.12 -7.68 -17.57
C ALA A 74 -2.16 -6.65 -16.97
N LEU A 75 -2.66 -5.70 -16.15
CA LEU A 75 -1.82 -4.68 -15.55
C LEU A 75 -0.77 -5.27 -14.60
N VAL A 76 -1.15 -6.18 -13.69
CA VAL A 76 -0.22 -6.71 -12.68
C VAL A 76 0.89 -7.58 -13.27
N ARG A 77 0.70 -8.10 -14.48
CA ARG A 77 1.69 -8.92 -15.21
C ARG A 77 2.70 -8.11 -16.02
N ASP A 78 2.46 -6.81 -16.18
CA ASP A 78 3.25 -5.94 -17.07
C ASP A 78 3.88 -4.75 -16.32
N VAL A 79 4.17 -4.92 -15.04
CA VAL A 79 4.76 -3.88 -14.18
C VAL A 79 5.82 -4.47 -13.25
N ASP A 80 6.71 -3.61 -12.74
CA ASP A 80 7.76 -4.00 -11.80
C ASP A 80 7.28 -3.92 -10.34
N VAL A 81 6.32 -3.03 -10.07
CA VAL A 81 5.76 -2.81 -8.74
C VAL A 81 4.24 -2.68 -8.82
N VAL A 82 3.54 -3.41 -7.98
CA VAL A 82 2.09 -3.27 -7.79
C VAL A 82 1.81 -2.59 -6.45
N VAL A 83 1.05 -1.49 -6.49
CA VAL A 83 0.54 -0.81 -5.29
C VAL A 83 -0.94 -1.16 -5.12
N GLU A 84 -1.30 -1.86 -4.05
CA GLU A 84 -2.67 -2.32 -3.78
C GLU A 84 -3.31 -1.50 -2.65
N VAL A 85 -4.40 -0.83 -3.00
CA VAL A 85 -5.21 0.00 -2.10
C VAL A 85 -6.73 -0.21 -2.32
N VAL A 86 -7.09 -1.41 -2.81
CA VAL A 86 -8.50 -1.78 -3.06
C VAL A 86 -9.18 -2.24 -1.78
N GLY A 87 -8.44 -2.97 -0.95
CA GLY A 87 -8.96 -3.60 0.27
C GLY A 87 -9.82 -4.86 0.00
N GLY A 88 -10.19 -5.55 1.08
CA GLY A 88 -10.87 -6.85 1.02
C GLY A 88 -9.90 -8.00 0.71
N ILE A 89 -10.41 -9.24 0.70
CA ILE A 89 -9.58 -10.41 0.46
C ILE A 89 -9.47 -10.67 -1.05
N GLU A 90 -10.60 -10.90 -1.70
CA GLU A 90 -10.65 -11.09 -3.15
C GLU A 90 -11.25 -9.86 -3.86
N PRO A 91 -10.78 -9.52 -5.03
CA PRO A 91 -9.77 -10.18 -5.85
C PRO A 91 -8.31 -9.76 -5.51
N ALA A 92 -8.07 -9.00 -4.43
CA ALA A 92 -6.76 -8.47 -4.09
C ALA A 92 -5.73 -9.62 -3.95
N ARG A 93 -6.03 -10.66 -3.17
CA ARG A 93 -5.14 -11.82 -2.98
C ARG A 93 -4.71 -12.44 -4.30
N THR A 94 -5.68 -12.79 -5.14
CA THR A 94 -5.41 -13.41 -6.45
C THR A 94 -4.53 -12.52 -7.32
N LEU A 95 -4.80 -11.22 -7.37
CA LEU A 95 -4.02 -10.27 -8.17
C LEU A 95 -2.59 -10.06 -7.63
N LEU A 96 -2.39 -10.04 -6.31
CA LEU A 96 -1.05 -9.89 -5.74
C LEU A 96 -0.21 -11.15 -5.93
N LEU A 97 -0.79 -12.34 -5.81
CA LEU A 97 -0.10 -13.58 -6.11
C LEU A 97 0.29 -13.68 -7.60
N ASP A 98 -0.61 -13.28 -8.51
CA ASP A 98 -0.35 -13.20 -9.94
C ASP A 98 0.78 -12.19 -10.27
N ALA A 99 0.79 -11.02 -9.63
CA ALA A 99 1.86 -10.03 -9.75
C ALA A 99 3.23 -10.60 -9.35
N MET A 100 3.31 -11.24 -8.18
CA MET A 100 4.54 -11.84 -7.67
C MET A 100 5.04 -12.97 -8.58
N GLU A 101 4.14 -13.81 -9.11
CA GLU A 101 4.48 -14.88 -10.06
C GLU A 101 5.11 -14.32 -11.35
N HIS A 102 4.72 -13.09 -11.75
CA HIS A 102 5.27 -12.40 -12.92
C HIS A 102 6.44 -11.46 -12.58
N GLY A 103 6.98 -11.52 -11.36
CA GLY A 103 8.19 -10.82 -10.97
C GLY A 103 7.96 -9.41 -10.43
N ALA A 104 6.72 -8.99 -10.20
CA ALA A 104 6.44 -7.69 -9.61
C ALA A 104 6.54 -7.71 -8.07
N SER A 105 7.24 -6.74 -7.50
CA SER A 105 7.19 -6.45 -6.08
C SER A 105 5.84 -5.83 -5.69
N VAL A 106 5.41 -6.03 -4.45
CA VAL A 106 4.09 -5.60 -3.99
C VAL A 106 4.20 -4.63 -2.82
N VAL A 107 3.42 -3.56 -2.89
CA VAL A 107 3.16 -2.61 -1.79
C VAL A 107 1.67 -2.65 -1.49
N THR A 108 1.26 -3.09 -0.30
CA THR A 108 -0.16 -3.18 0.06
C THR A 108 -0.51 -2.40 1.32
N ALA A 109 -1.67 -1.74 1.32
CA ALA A 109 -2.29 -1.13 2.49
C ALA A 109 -3.42 -1.99 3.09
N ASN A 110 -3.54 -3.25 2.66
CA ASN A 110 -4.67 -4.12 2.95
C ASN A 110 -4.45 -4.94 4.24
N LYS A 111 -4.78 -4.32 5.37
CA LYS A 111 -4.66 -4.99 6.67
C LYS A 111 -5.48 -6.28 6.79
N ALA A 112 -6.66 -6.33 6.14
CA ALA A 112 -7.53 -7.50 6.20
C ALA A 112 -6.91 -8.70 5.50
N LEU A 113 -6.36 -8.51 4.30
CA LEU A 113 -5.68 -9.56 3.56
C LEU A 113 -4.42 -10.06 4.29
N LEU A 114 -3.63 -9.16 4.86
CA LEU A 114 -2.45 -9.56 5.63
C LEU A 114 -2.81 -10.33 6.91
N ALA A 115 -3.91 -9.97 7.57
CA ALA A 115 -4.39 -10.68 8.75
C ALA A 115 -4.94 -12.07 8.40
N GLU A 116 -5.60 -12.20 7.26
CA GLU A 116 -6.23 -13.46 6.81
C GLU A 116 -5.22 -14.42 6.20
N ASP A 117 -4.35 -13.93 5.31
CA ASP A 117 -3.49 -14.78 4.48
C ASP A 117 -2.08 -14.20 4.26
N GLY A 118 -1.58 -13.44 5.22
CA GLY A 118 -0.22 -12.88 5.18
C GLY A 118 0.88 -13.91 4.93
N PRO A 119 0.88 -15.08 5.59
CA PRO A 119 1.88 -16.13 5.35
C PRO A 119 1.98 -16.53 3.88
N THR A 120 0.87 -16.76 3.19
CA THR A 120 0.86 -17.13 1.76
C THR A 120 1.49 -16.04 0.88
N LEU A 121 1.23 -14.75 1.18
CA LEU A 121 1.86 -13.64 0.46
C LEU A 121 3.36 -13.59 0.70
N TYR A 122 3.82 -13.83 1.93
CA TYR A 122 5.25 -13.91 2.24
C TYR A 122 5.95 -15.07 1.53
N GLU A 123 5.33 -16.25 1.54
CA GLU A 123 5.85 -17.43 0.86
C GLU A 123 5.94 -17.20 -0.66
N ALA A 124 4.93 -16.56 -1.26
CA ALA A 124 4.92 -16.21 -2.67
C ALA A 124 6.04 -15.21 -3.00
N ALA A 125 6.20 -14.16 -2.21
CA ALA A 125 7.26 -13.18 -2.41
C ALA A 125 8.66 -13.83 -2.33
N ALA A 126 8.90 -14.66 -1.32
CA ALA A 126 10.15 -15.40 -1.15
C ALA A 126 10.40 -16.37 -2.32
N LYS A 127 9.37 -17.11 -2.75
CA LYS A 127 9.44 -18.09 -3.85
C LYS A 127 9.83 -17.43 -5.17
N HIS A 128 9.27 -16.24 -5.44
CA HIS A 128 9.50 -15.53 -6.71
C HIS A 128 10.64 -14.50 -6.65
N GLY A 129 11.28 -14.34 -5.48
CA GLY A 129 12.41 -13.42 -5.30
C GLY A 129 12.03 -11.94 -5.44
N VAL A 130 10.81 -11.59 -5.04
CA VAL A 130 10.26 -10.23 -5.06
C VAL A 130 9.97 -9.74 -3.64
N ASP A 131 9.77 -8.43 -3.49
CA ASP A 131 9.51 -7.81 -2.19
C ASP A 131 8.01 -7.65 -1.91
N LEU A 132 7.66 -7.80 -0.62
CA LEU A 132 6.36 -7.47 -0.07
C LEU A 132 6.49 -6.38 1.00
N TYR A 133 5.95 -5.20 0.71
CA TYR A 133 5.90 -4.05 1.61
C TYR A 133 4.47 -3.76 2.05
N PHE A 134 4.26 -3.54 3.35
CA PHE A 134 2.93 -3.34 3.93
C PHE A 134 2.91 -2.36 5.11
N GLU A 135 3.83 -1.40 5.15
CA GLU A 135 3.90 -0.38 6.20
C GLU A 135 2.56 0.34 6.38
N ALA A 136 1.89 0.68 5.27
CA ALA A 136 0.60 1.37 5.29
C ALA A 136 -0.57 0.51 5.82
N ALA A 137 -0.39 -0.79 5.95
CA ALA A 137 -1.40 -1.70 6.49
C ALA A 137 -1.30 -1.86 8.01
N VAL A 138 -0.23 -1.37 8.65
CA VAL A 138 0.06 -1.57 10.07
C VAL A 138 0.29 -0.23 10.76
N ALA A 139 -0.35 -0.02 11.92
CA ALA A 139 -0.18 1.15 12.78
C ALA A 139 -0.41 2.53 12.13
N GLY A 140 -1.16 2.59 11.03
CA GLY A 140 -1.52 3.83 10.35
C GLY A 140 -0.31 4.61 9.84
N ALA A 141 -0.10 5.83 10.34
CA ALA A 141 1.02 6.68 9.94
C ALA A 141 2.33 6.43 10.72
N ILE A 142 2.34 5.49 11.66
CA ILE A 142 3.52 5.18 12.48
C ILE A 142 4.38 4.16 11.72
N PRO A 143 5.65 4.48 11.36
CA PRO A 143 6.53 3.54 10.68
C PRO A 143 7.08 2.53 11.68
N ILE A 144 6.51 1.34 11.75
CA ILE A 144 6.89 0.29 12.72
C ILE A 144 7.45 -0.97 12.05
N VAL A 145 6.92 -1.37 10.91
CA VAL A 145 7.30 -2.62 10.25
C VAL A 145 8.74 -2.54 9.75
N ARG A 146 9.06 -1.47 9.04
CA ARG A 146 10.40 -1.27 8.49
C ARG A 146 11.48 -1.11 9.56
N PRO A 147 11.31 -0.29 10.62
CA PRO A 147 12.26 -0.25 11.72
C PRO A 147 12.51 -1.61 12.37
N VAL A 148 11.46 -2.42 12.59
CA VAL A 148 11.62 -3.76 13.18
C VAL A 148 12.36 -4.71 12.24
N ARG A 149 12.04 -4.68 10.93
CA ARG A 149 12.68 -5.55 9.93
C ARG A 149 14.12 -5.18 9.61
N GLU A 150 14.42 -3.89 9.53
CA GLU A 150 15.69 -3.38 9.00
C GLU A 150 16.60 -2.83 10.11
N SER A 151 16.10 -1.87 10.90
CA SER A 151 16.93 -1.18 11.89
C SER A 151 17.22 -2.06 13.12
N LEU A 152 16.29 -2.91 13.53
CA LEU A 152 16.38 -3.80 14.67
C LEU A 152 16.68 -5.25 14.28
N ALA A 153 17.11 -5.50 13.03
CA ALA A 153 17.37 -6.86 12.55
C ALA A 153 18.45 -7.62 13.35
N GLY A 154 19.38 -6.91 13.98
CA GLY A 154 20.42 -7.48 14.85
C GLY A 154 20.00 -7.62 16.31
N ASP A 155 18.84 -7.10 16.70
CA ASP A 155 18.37 -7.07 18.07
C ASP A 155 17.37 -8.20 18.36
N ARG A 156 17.23 -8.51 19.66
CA ARG A 156 16.21 -9.44 20.15
C ARG A 156 15.04 -8.65 20.73
N VAL A 157 13.97 -8.46 19.95
CA VAL A 157 12.74 -7.83 20.43
C VAL A 157 12.05 -8.76 21.43
N LEU A 158 11.94 -8.34 22.70
CA LEU A 158 11.34 -9.13 23.77
C LEU A 158 9.86 -8.79 23.99
N ARG A 159 9.46 -7.55 23.67
CA ARG A 159 8.08 -7.08 23.87
C ARG A 159 7.75 -5.95 22.92
N VAL A 160 6.53 -5.97 22.39
CA VAL A 160 5.92 -4.86 21.65
C VAL A 160 4.65 -4.44 22.37
N LEU A 161 4.51 -3.15 22.65
CA LEU A 161 3.34 -2.56 23.29
C LEU A 161 2.79 -1.46 22.38
N GLY A 162 1.48 -1.38 22.24
CA GLY A 162 0.85 -0.36 21.41
C GLY A 162 -0.65 -0.31 21.57
N ILE A 163 -1.24 0.81 21.17
CA ILE A 163 -2.68 0.99 21.01
C ILE A 163 -3.02 0.66 19.56
N VAL A 164 -3.64 -0.48 19.33
CA VAL A 164 -3.83 -1.02 17.98
C VAL A 164 -5.18 -0.64 17.33
N ASN A 165 -6.11 -0.07 18.12
CA ASN A 165 -7.41 0.38 17.61
C ASN A 165 -7.84 1.68 18.32
N GLY A 166 -8.02 2.77 17.56
CA GLY A 166 -8.39 4.08 18.09
C GLY A 166 -9.80 4.09 18.69
N THR A 167 -10.79 3.50 17.99
CA THR A 167 -12.18 3.47 18.43
C THR A 167 -12.35 2.70 19.73
N THR A 168 -11.79 1.51 19.82
CA THR A 168 -11.84 0.72 21.06
C THR A 168 -11.17 1.45 22.23
N ASN A 169 -10.03 2.08 21.98
CA ASN A 169 -9.33 2.86 22.99
C ASN A 169 -10.17 4.06 23.44
N TYR A 170 -10.80 4.78 22.50
CA TYR A 170 -11.72 5.87 22.84
C TYR A 170 -12.87 5.42 23.75
N VAL A 171 -13.52 4.30 23.42
CA VAL A 171 -14.60 3.73 24.22
C VAL A 171 -14.12 3.41 25.63
N LEU A 172 -12.98 2.74 25.77
CA LEU A 172 -12.41 2.40 27.08
C LEU A 172 -11.98 3.63 27.87
N ASP A 173 -11.41 4.64 27.20
CA ASP A 173 -11.06 5.91 27.84
C ASP A 173 -12.27 6.68 28.34
N GLN A 174 -13.37 6.74 27.56
CA GLN A 174 -14.62 7.36 28.00
C GLN A 174 -15.21 6.61 29.23
N MET A 175 -15.20 5.30 29.22
CA MET A 175 -15.68 4.53 30.36
C MET A 175 -14.84 4.77 31.63
N ASP A 176 -13.51 4.86 31.50
CA ASP A 176 -12.58 5.08 32.61
C ASP A 176 -12.63 6.53 33.13
N SER A 177 -12.56 7.51 32.24
CA SER A 177 -12.42 8.92 32.59
C SER A 177 -13.73 9.59 33.02
N THR A 178 -14.86 9.17 32.44
CA THR A 178 -16.19 9.79 32.70
C THR A 178 -17.14 8.91 33.50
N GLY A 179 -16.88 7.60 33.59
CA GLY A 179 -17.78 6.62 34.14
C GLY A 179 -18.95 6.26 33.23
N ALA A 180 -18.90 6.63 31.95
CA ALA A 180 -19.92 6.31 30.95
C ALA A 180 -20.14 4.80 30.83
N GLY A 181 -21.36 4.37 30.57
CA GLY A 181 -21.67 2.98 30.24
C GLY A 181 -21.10 2.61 28.84
N PHE A 182 -20.92 1.31 28.62
CA PHE A 182 -20.36 0.81 27.34
C PHE A 182 -21.17 1.30 26.13
N ASP A 183 -22.50 1.16 26.16
CA ASP A 183 -23.36 1.53 25.05
C ASP A 183 -23.30 3.04 24.77
N GLU A 184 -23.29 3.87 25.81
CA GLU A 184 -23.13 5.32 25.70
C GLU A 184 -21.81 5.72 25.07
N ALA A 185 -20.72 5.09 25.51
CA ALA A 185 -19.38 5.35 24.96
C ALA A 185 -19.27 4.91 23.49
N VAL A 186 -19.95 3.82 23.11
CA VAL A 186 -20.03 3.36 21.71
C VAL A 186 -20.83 4.33 20.84
N GLU A 187 -21.99 4.81 21.30
CA GLU A 187 -22.78 5.82 20.58
C GLU A 187 -21.98 7.10 20.34
N GLN A 188 -21.26 7.56 21.35
CA GLN A 188 -20.37 8.72 21.22
C GLN A 188 -19.27 8.48 20.18
N ALA A 189 -18.63 7.31 20.21
CA ALA A 189 -17.59 6.94 19.23
C ALA A 189 -18.11 6.87 17.79
N GLN A 190 -19.38 6.52 17.59
CA GLN A 190 -20.02 6.46 16.27
C GLN A 190 -20.41 7.84 15.74
N SER A 191 -20.52 8.84 16.61
CA SER A 191 -20.88 10.21 16.25
C SER A 191 -19.69 11.07 15.80
N LEU A 192 -18.46 10.60 16.02
CA LEU A 192 -17.19 11.21 15.60
C LEU A 192 -16.77 10.78 14.20
#